data_806e4df19da53f59859b6eed6b77c6c3
#
_entry.id   806e4df19da53f59859b6eed6b77c6c3
#
_cell.length_a   1.000
_cell.length_b   1.000
_cell.length_c   1.000
_cell.angle_alpha   90.00
_cell.angle_beta   90.00
_cell.angle_gamma   90.00
#
_symmetry.space_group_name_H-M   'P 1'
#
loop_
_entity.id
_entity.type
_entity.pdbx_description
1 polymer ?
#
loop_
_entity_poly.entity_id
_entity_poly.type
_entity_poly.pdbx_seq_one_letter_code
_entity_poly.pdbx_strand_id
1 'polypeptide(L)'
;MEPVTLTTDRLVLRAVGPQDTEAVYAACQDADIRRWTTIPSPYLPEHARGFTEQMVPDGWANDSMFTFGLFLPAGDLVGMLGVTMISLGVGEIGFWGAKEHRGRGHVTEAAVAVARWAFTDRAVDRLEWRAEVGNTASRAVAQRAGFTMEGTLRSGINNQGTRRDCWIGSLLPSDLSLPSTSPYLPAQT
;
A
#
# COMPACT_ATOMS: atom_id res chain seq x y z
N MET A 1 4.95 13.72 10.28
CA MET A 1 3.69 14.05 11.03
C MET A 1 3.35 12.96 12.01
N GLU A 2 2.44 13.23 12.98
CA GLU A 2 1.89 12.18 13.83
C GLU A 2 1.02 11.20 13.02
N PRO A 3 1.10 9.90 13.31
CA PRO A 3 0.26 8.90 12.65
C PRO A 3 -1.23 9.16 12.87
N VAL A 4 -2.02 8.99 11.82
CA VAL A 4 -3.47 9.09 11.87
C VAL A 4 -4.12 7.70 11.91
N THR A 5 -5.35 7.63 12.42
CA THR A 5 -6.19 6.45 12.35
C THR A 5 -7.36 6.73 11.42
N LEU A 6 -7.56 5.84 10.43
CA LEU A 6 -8.72 5.88 9.55
C LEU A 6 -9.65 4.71 9.91
N THR A 7 -10.95 4.94 9.80
CA THR A 7 -11.96 3.92 10.05
C THR A 7 -12.84 3.76 8.83
N THR A 8 -13.14 2.53 8.48
CA THR A 8 -14.09 2.16 7.44
C THR A 8 -15.23 1.35 8.05
N ASP A 9 -16.14 0.83 7.23
CA ASP A 9 -17.25 0.01 7.74
C ASP A 9 -16.78 -1.25 8.47
N ARG A 10 -15.63 -1.82 8.07
CA ARG A 10 -15.14 -3.10 8.57
C ARG A 10 -13.75 -3.07 9.17
N LEU A 11 -13.00 -1.95 9.01
CA LEU A 11 -11.58 -1.90 9.35
C LEU A 11 -11.24 -0.67 10.19
N VAL A 12 -10.22 -0.86 11.02
CA VAL A 12 -9.43 0.20 11.64
C VAL A 12 -8.04 0.18 11.00
N LEU A 13 -7.65 1.28 10.36
CA LEU A 13 -6.37 1.46 9.71
C LEU A 13 -5.52 2.40 10.57
N ARG A 14 -4.47 1.90 11.15
CA ARG A 14 -3.55 2.67 11.99
C ARG A 14 -2.10 2.29 11.76
N ALA A 15 -1.17 3.15 12.14
CA ALA A 15 0.24 2.78 12.17
C ALA A 15 0.44 1.55 13.06
N VAL A 16 1.31 0.64 12.60
CA VAL A 16 1.77 -0.48 13.43
C VAL A 16 2.89 -0.03 14.35
N GLY A 17 2.98 -0.65 15.51
CA GLY A 17 4.00 -0.39 16.50
C GLY A 17 4.54 -1.68 17.13
N PRO A 18 5.32 -1.58 18.23
CA PRO A 18 5.93 -2.73 18.89
C PRO A 18 4.96 -3.85 19.26
N GLN A 19 3.72 -3.49 19.64
CA GLN A 19 2.65 -4.42 20.00
C GLN A 19 2.18 -5.28 18.81
N ASP A 20 2.44 -4.87 17.58
CA ASP A 20 2.00 -5.55 16.35
C ASP A 20 3.11 -6.41 15.73
N THR A 21 4.32 -6.35 16.27
CA THR A 21 5.53 -6.99 15.68
C THR A 21 5.34 -8.48 15.45
N GLU A 22 4.75 -9.20 16.40
CA GLU A 22 4.53 -10.64 16.27
C GLU A 22 3.51 -10.97 15.18
N ALA A 23 2.43 -10.21 15.09
CA ALA A 23 1.41 -10.39 14.05
C ALA A 23 1.97 -10.11 12.65
N VAL A 24 2.79 -9.05 12.51
CA VAL A 24 3.49 -8.73 11.26
C VAL A 24 4.47 -9.85 10.89
N TYR A 25 5.27 -10.32 11.86
CA TYR A 25 6.20 -11.42 11.64
C TYR A 25 5.49 -12.69 11.16
N ALA A 26 4.43 -13.08 11.86
CA ALA A 26 3.65 -14.27 11.52
C ALA A 26 3.03 -14.18 10.12
N ALA A 27 2.41 -13.05 9.77
CA ALA A 27 1.84 -12.84 8.44
C ALA A 27 2.89 -12.91 7.32
N CYS A 28 4.08 -12.34 7.54
CA CYS A 28 5.17 -12.34 6.57
C CYS A 28 5.88 -13.70 6.40
N GLN A 29 5.50 -14.74 7.17
CA GLN A 29 5.92 -16.12 6.89
C GLN A 29 5.16 -16.74 5.70
N ASP A 30 4.08 -16.13 5.24
CA ASP A 30 3.35 -16.59 4.05
C ASP A 30 4.23 -16.51 2.78
N ALA A 31 4.24 -17.61 2.02
CA ALA A 31 5.08 -17.74 0.84
C ALA A 31 4.70 -16.74 -0.27
N ASP A 32 3.40 -16.41 -0.40
CA ASP A 32 2.94 -15.47 -1.42
C ASP A 32 3.34 -14.03 -1.06
N ILE A 33 3.26 -13.64 0.23
CA ILE A 33 3.75 -12.32 0.65
C ILE A 33 5.24 -12.20 0.33
N ARG A 34 6.04 -13.19 0.67
CA ARG A 34 7.49 -13.20 0.34
C ARG A 34 7.76 -13.22 -1.16
N ARG A 35 6.93 -13.90 -1.93
CA ARG A 35 7.08 -14.00 -3.40
C ARG A 35 6.76 -12.69 -4.11
N TRP A 36 5.71 -11.98 -3.68
CA TRP A 36 5.13 -10.88 -4.41
C TRP A 36 5.44 -9.49 -3.84
N THR A 37 6.14 -9.43 -2.73
CA THR A 37 6.58 -8.17 -2.11
C THR A 37 8.10 -8.08 -2.04
N THR A 38 8.61 -6.91 -1.71
CA THR A 38 10.05 -6.65 -1.60
C THR A 38 10.59 -6.85 -0.17
N ILE A 39 9.83 -7.52 0.70
CA ILE A 39 10.31 -7.82 2.06
C ILE A 39 11.51 -8.77 2.01
N PRO A 40 12.39 -8.76 3.03
CA PRO A 40 13.51 -9.69 3.11
C PRO A 40 13.08 -11.16 3.04
N SER A 41 13.91 -12.00 2.42
CA SER A 41 13.69 -13.46 2.37
C SER A 41 14.99 -14.18 2.72
N PRO A 42 15.05 -14.97 3.83
CA PRO A 42 13.96 -15.23 4.79
C PRO A 42 13.54 -13.99 5.57
N TYR A 43 12.27 -13.94 5.97
CA TYR A 43 11.79 -12.89 6.85
C TYR A 43 12.00 -13.29 8.31
N LEU A 44 12.84 -12.55 9.02
CA LEU A 44 13.29 -12.86 10.38
C LEU A 44 12.60 -11.95 11.41
N PRO A 45 12.57 -12.32 12.71
CA PRO A 45 11.95 -11.49 13.75
C PRO A 45 12.52 -10.07 13.84
N GLU A 46 13.83 -9.92 13.63
CA GLU A 46 14.48 -8.61 13.61
C GLU A 46 14.00 -7.71 12.46
N HIS A 47 13.61 -8.29 11.32
CA HIS A 47 13.01 -7.51 10.23
C HIS A 47 11.64 -6.95 10.62
N ALA A 48 10.81 -7.75 11.28
CA ALA A 48 9.51 -7.28 11.78
C ALA A 48 9.68 -6.19 12.84
N ARG A 49 10.64 -6.36 13.75
CA ARG A 49 10.96 -5.36 14.77
C ARG A 49 11.47 -4.07 14.15
N GLY A 50 12.44 -4.12 13.25
CA GLY A 50 12.94 -2.94 12.55
C GLY A 50 11.86 -2.22 11.75
N PHE A 51 10.91 -2.98 11.18
CA PHE A 51 9.77 -2.41 10.47
C PHE A 51 8.81 -1.66 11.41
N THR A 52 8.38 -2.29 12.51
CA THR A 52 7.37 -1.72 13.41
C THR A 52 7.92 -0.65 14.36
N GLU A 53 9.20 -0.76 14.78
CA GLU A 53 9.81 0.13 15.77
C GLU A 53 10.64 1.27 15.17
N GLN A 54 11.04 1.16 13.89
CA GLN A 54 11.89 2.15 13.23
C GLN A 54 11.30 2.63 11.89
N MET A 55 11.16 1.75 10.91
CA MET A 55 10.79 2.15 9.55
C MET A 55 9.42 2.85 9.50
N VAL A 56 8.41 2.30 10.18
CA VAL A 56 7.07 2.91 10.19
C VAL A 56 7.06 4.24 10.95
N PRO A 57 7.56 4.35 12.19
CA PRO A 57 7.63 5.64 12.88
C PRO A 57 8.43 6.69 12.11
N ASP A 58 9.60 6.33 11.57
CA ASP A 58 10.45 7.25 10.81
C ASP A 58 9.74 7.75 9.54
N GLY A 59 9.07 6.85 8.81
CA GLY A 59 8.32 7.19 7.62
C GLY A 59 7.23 8.22 7.89
N TRP A 60 6.49 8.07 8.98
CA TRP A 60 5.48 9.04 9.43
C TRP A 60 6.13 10.35 9.89
N ALA A 61 7.20 10.28 10.67
CA ALA A 61 7.87 11.48 11.21
C ALA A 61 8.43 12.38 10.12
N ASN A 62 8.98 11.83 9.04
CA ASN A 62 9.60 12.57 7.94
C ASN A 62 8.70 12.72 6.70
N ASP A 63 7.44 12.35 6.78
CA ASP A 63 6.45 12.42 5.69
C ASP A 63 6.84 11.67 4.40
N SER A 64 7.70 10.64 4.51
CA SER A 64 8.17 9.89 3.34
C SER A 64 7.36 8.63 3.04
N MET A 65 6.81 8.01 4.09
CA MET A 65 6.06 6.76 3.98
C MET A 65 4.98 6.68 5.06
N PHE A 66 3.75 6.51 4.62
CA PHE A 66 2.58 6.40 5.49
C PHE A 66 2.08 4.96 5.50
N THR A 67 2.46 4.20 6.52
CA THR A 67 2.12 2.78 6.62
C THR A 67 0.98 2.55 7.60
N PHE A 68 -0.02 1.80 7.16
CA PHE A 68 -1.19 1.39 7.92
C PHE A 68 -1.25 -0.13 8.04
N GLY A 69 -1.32 -0.65 9.26
CA GLY A 69 -1.85 -1.97 9.53
C GLY A 69 -3.37 -1.94 9.36
N LEU A 70 -3.91 -2.97 8.73
CA LEU A 70 -5.34 -3.14 8.52
C LEU A 70 -5.86 -4.10 9.58
N PHE A 71 -6.74 -3.61 10.47
CA PHE A 71 -7.23 -4.40 11.59
C PHE A 71 -8.74 -4.57 11.50
N LEU A 72 -9.24 -5.76 11.88
CA LEU A 72 -10.65 -5.92 12.22
C LEU A 72 -10.94 -5.20 13.55
N PRO A 73 -12.20 -4.85 13.83
CA PRO A 73 -12.58 -4.27 15.13
C PRO A 73 -12.17 -5.12 16.34
N ALA A 74 -12.04 -6.44 16.17
CA ALA A 74 -11.56 -7.38 17.19
C ALA A 74 -10.04 -7.31 17.43
N GLY A 75 -9.28 -6.59 16.58
CA GLY A 75 -7.83 -6.42 16.70
C GLY A 75 -6.99 -7.31 15.80
N ASP A 76 -7.59 -8.21 15.02
CA ASP A 76 -6.87 -9.09 14.10
C ASP A 76 -6.24 -8.31 12.94
N LEU A 77 -4.95 -8.49 12.72
CA LEU A 77 -4.23 -7.92 11.57
C LEU A 77 -4.61 -8.69 10.29
N VAL A 78 -5.29 -8.02 9.37
CA VAL A 78 -5.76 -8.63 8.10
C VAL A 78 -4.93 -8.23 6.88
N GLY A 79 -4.00 -7.30 7.04
CA GLY A 79 -3.13 -6.84 5.96
C GLY A 79 -2.32 -5.62 6.35
N MET A 80 -1.56 -5.13 5.39
CA MET A 80 -0.76 -3.92 5.48
C MET A 80 -0.91 -3.12 4.19
N LEU A 81 -0.90 -1.82 4.31
CA LEU A 81 -0.91 -0.91 3.17
C LEU A 81 -0.02 0.30 3.49
N GLY A 82 0.76 0.74 2.53
CA GLY A 82 1.59 1.93 2.66
C GLY A 82 1.50 2.82 1.43
N VAL A 83 1.65 4.12 1.64
CA VAL A 83 1.88 5.12 0.60
C VAL A 83 3.28 5.68 0.78
N THR A 84 4.15 5.46 -0.19
CA THR A 84 5.52 6.02 -0.23
C THR A 84 5.52 7.23 -1.15
N MET A 85 5.97 8.38 -0.66
CA MET A 85 6.10 9.59 -1.49
C MET A 85 7.29 9.43 -2.44
N ILE A 86 7.05 9.44 -3.75
CA ILE A 86 8.09 9.24 -4.77
C ILE A 86 8.50 10.55 -5.46
N SER A 87 7.65 11.53 -5.46
CA SER A 87 7.93 12.91 -5.87
C SER A 87 6.86 13.86 -5.32
N LEU A 88 7.01 15.16 -5.57
CA LEU A 88 6.01 16.14 -5.15
C LEU A 88 4.65 15.82 -5.73
N GLY A 89 3.65 15.63 -4.87
CA GLY A 89 2.28 15.31 -5.25
C GLY A 89 2.04 13.88 -5.77
N VAL A 90 3.09 13.02 -5.81
CA VAL A 90 2.96 11.64 -6.30
C VAL A 90 3.36 10.64 -5.22
N GLY A 91 2.44 9.73 -4.89
CA GLY A 91 2.68 8.61 -3.98
C GLY A 91 2.58 7.26 -4.68
N GLU A 92 3.36 6.27 -4.25
CA GLU A 92 3.21 4.88 -4.66
C GLU A 92 2.53 4.09 -3.54
N ILE A 93 1.41 3.42 -3.88
CA ILE A 93 0.69 2.57 -2.93
C ILE A 93 1.12 1.12 -3.08
N GLY A 94 1.50 0.52 -1.96
CA GLY A 94 1.81 -0.90 -1.85
C GLY A 94 1.01 -1.58 -0.75
N PHE A 95 0.70 -2.86 -0.92
CA PHE A 95 -0.12 -3.59 0.04
C PHE A 95 0.08 -5.10 -0.01
N TRP A 96 -0.28 -5.76 1.07
CA TRP A 96 -0.49 -7.20 1.13
C TRP A 96 -1.64 -7.55 2.07
N GLY A 97 -2.28 -8.70 1.85
CA GLY A 97 -3.32 -9.24 2.71
C GLY A 97 -2.86 -10.52 3.40
N ALA A 98 -3.13 -10.63 4.70
CA ALA A 98 -2.87 -11.84 5.48
C ALA A 98 -3.67 -13.03 4.90
N LYS A 99 -3.03 -14.18 4.82
CA LYS A 99 -3.53 -15.36 4.09
C LYS A 99 -4.96 -15.73 4.45
N GLU A 100 -5.26 -15.77 5.75
CA GLU A 100 -6.56 -16.20 6.29
C GLU A 100 -7.68 -15.19 6.02
N HIS A 101 -7.33 -13.97 5.59
CA HIS A 101 -8.27 -12.86 5.37
C HIS A 101 -8.38 -12.42 3.90
N ARG A 102 -7.72 -13.14 2.98
CA ARG A 102 -7.80 -12.87 1.53
C ARG A 102 -9.19 -13.15 0.96
N GLY A 103 -9.47 -12.54 -0.18
CA GLY A 103 -10.73 -12.72 -0.91
C GLY A 103 -11.96 -12.04 -0.30
N ARG A 104 -11.81 -11.32 0.82
CA ARG A 104 -12.91 -10.65 1.54
C ARG A 104 -13.04 -9.15 1.23
N GLY A 105 -12.18 -8.60 0.36
CA GLY A 105 -12.22 -7.19 -0.04
C GLY A 105 -11.59 -6.20 0.94
N HIS A 106 -11.00 -6.64 2.05
CA HIS A 106 -10.41 -5.77 3.07
C HIS A 106 -9.35 -4.83 2.49
N VAL A 107 -8.41 -5.36 1.70
CA VAL A 107 -7.33 -4.54 1.11
C VAL A 107 -7.88 -3.52 0.11
N THR A 108 -8.91 -3.88 -0.66
CA THR A 108 -9.57 -2.93 -1.59
C THR A 108 -10.25 -1.79 -0.83
N GLU A 109 -10.98 -2.11 0.24
CA GLU A 109 -11.64 -1.12 1.10
C GLU A 109 -10.63 -0.16 1.72
N ALA A 110 -9.53 -0.71 2.25
CA ALA A 110 -8.43 0.06 2.81
C ALA A 110 -7.76 0.96 1.77
N ALA A 111 -7.52 0.44 0.55
CA ALA A 111 -6.89 1.19 -0.53
C ALA A 111 -7.71 2.43 -0.92
N VAL A 112 -9.04 2.30 -1.00
CA VAL A 112 -9.93 3.44 -1.27
C VAL A 112 -9.89 4.46 -0.12
N ALA A 113 -9.95 4.00 1.13
CA ALA A 113 -9.92 4.89 2.29
C ALA A 113 -8.60 5.67 2.39
N VAL A 114 -7.46 4.99 2.22
CA VAL A 114 -6.14 5.63 2.25
C VAL A 114 -5.93 6.54 1.05
N ALA A 115 -6.42 6.17 -0.15
CA ALA A 115 -6.34 7.03 -1.31
C ALA A 115 -7.11 8.35 -1.10
N ARG A 116 -8.33 8.28 -0.56
CA ARG A 116 -9.10 9.49 -0.21
C ARG A 116 -8.33 10.38 0.76
N TRP A 117 -7.82 9.80 1.84
CA TRP A 117 -7.01 10.54 2.81
C TRP A 117 -5.76 11.16 2.17
N ALA A 118 -5.03 10.42 1.33
CA ALA A 118 -3.84 10.94 0.66
C ALA A 118 -4.17 12.14 -0.23
N PHE A 119 -5.28 12.10 -0.96
CA PHE A 119 -5.73 13.19 -1.83
C PHE A 119 -6.24 14.41 -1.05
N THR A 120 -6.91 14.23 0.10
CA THR A 120 -7.50 15.34 0.86
C THR A 120 -6.55 15.95 1.87
N ASP A 121 -5.73 15.13 2.52
CA ASP A 121 -4.95 15.56 3.69
C ASP A 121 -3.44 15.66 3.40
N ARG A 122 -2.95 15.02 2.31
CA ARG A 122 -1.51 14.97 1.99
C ARG A 122 -1.15 15.66 0.68
N ALA A 123 -2.09 16.37 0.05
CA ALA A 123 -1.90 17.04 -1.22
C ALA A 123 -1.26 16.14 -2.30
N VAL A 124 -1.64 14.86 -2.29
CA VAL A 124 -1.29 13.93 -3.35
C VAL A 124 -2.24 14.17 -4.51
N ASP A 125 -1.71 14.33 -5.72
CA ASP A 125 -2.49 14.52 -6.94
C ASP A 125 -2.58 13.24 -7.78
N ARG A 126 -1.68 12.30 -7.52
CA ARG A 126 -1.60 11.03 -8.22
C ARG A 126 -1.08 9.94 -7.28
N LEU A 127 -1.80 8.83 -7.21
CA LEU A 127 -1.30 7.59 -6.64
C LEU A 127 -0.92 6.62 -7.76
N GLU A 128 0.29 6.07 -7.68
CA GLU A 128 0.73 4.98 -8.53
C GLU A 128 0.61 3.65 -7.78
N TRP A 129 0.26 2.61 -8.51
CA TRP A 129 0.36 1.23 -8.09
C TRP A 129 1.26 0.48 -9.05
N ARG A 130 2.16 -0.33 -8.50
CA ARG A 130 3.05 -1.18 -9.28
C ARG A 130 3.03 -2.60 -8.74
N ALA A 131 3.06 -3.59 -9.62
CA ALA A 131 3.21 -4.99 -9.26
C ALA A 131 3.93 -5.76 -10.35
N GLU A 132 4.74 -6.76 -9.96
CA GLU A 132 5.36 -7.68 -10.92
C GLU A 132 4.29 -8.30 -11.82
N VAL A 133 4.59 -8.40 -13.12
CA VAL A 133 3.69 -9.06 -14.08
C VAL A 133 3.43 -10.49 -13.64
N GLY A 134 2.15 -10.87 -13.59
CA GLY A 134 1.70 -12.16 -13.06
C GLY A 134 1.10 -12.08 -11.65
N ASN A 135 1.31 -11.00 -10.88
CA ASN A 135 0.62 -10.78 -9.62
C ASN A 135 -0.84 -10.33 -9.84
N THR A 136 -1.66 -11.26 -10.34
CA THR A 136 -3.06 -11.00 -10.71
C THR A 136 -3.93 -10.63 -9.50
N ALA A 137 -3.59 -11.13 -8.32
CA ALA A 137 -4.31 -10.80 -7.09
C ALA A 137 -4.14 -9.31 -6.73
N SER A 138 -2.91 -8.79 -6.76
CA SER A 138 -2.64 -7.37 -6.52
C SER A 138 -3.30 -6.49 -7.60
N ARG A 139 -3.21 -6.90 -8.88
CA ARG A 139 -3.87 -6.19 -9.97
C ARG A 139 -5.40 -6.10 -9.78
N ALA A 140 -6.03 -7.19 -9.34
CA ALA A 140 -7.46 -7.21 -9.09
C ALA A 140 -7.87 -6.25 -7.94
N VAL A 141 -7.03 -6.13 -6.90
CA VAL A 141 -7.25 -5.14 -5.83
C VAL A 141 -7.16 -3.73 -6.38
N ALA A 142 -6.10 -3.40 -7.12
CA ALA A 142 -5.92 -2.07 -7.70
C ALA A 142 -7.09 -1.68 -8.63
N GLN A 143 -7.50 -2.58 -9.54
CA GLN A 143 -8.63 -2.33 -10.42
C GLN A 143 -9.94 -2.10 -9.66
N ARG A 144 -10.23 -2.89 -8.62
CA ARG A 144 -11.43 -2.71 -7.79
C ARG A 144 -11.37 -1.45 -6.93
N ALA A 145 -10.19 -0.96 -6.59
CA ALA A 145 -10.00 0.31 -5.90
C ALA A 145 -10.12 1.54 -6.84
N GLY A 146 -10.28 1.31 -8.16
CA GLY A 146 -10.48 2.36 -9.16
C GLY A 146 -9.22 2.73 -9.95
N PHE A 147 -8.10 2.04 -9.76
CA PHE A 147 -6.89 2.34 -10.54
C PHE A 147 -7.06 2.03 -12.02
N THR A 148 -6.69 3.00 -12.86
CA THR A 148 -6.56 2.83 -14.31
C THR A 148 -5.20 2.18 -14.62
N MET A 149 -5.22 1.08 -15.37
CA MET A 149 -3.99 0.41 -15.81
C MET A 149 -3.37 1.19 -16.97
N GLU A 150 -2.10 1.57 -16.85
CA GLU A 150 -1.42 2.43 -17.83
C GLU A 150 -0.44 1.66 -18.71
N GLY A 151 0.07 0.51 -18.26
CA GLY A 151 0.97 -0.28 -19.07
C GLY A 151 1.84 -1.26 -18.30
N THR A 152 2.92 -1.65 -18.99
CA THR A 152 3.96 -2.53 -18.44
C THR A 152 5.33 -1.85 -18.59
N LEU A 153 6.04 -1.73 -17.50
CA LEU A 153 7.40 -1.22 -17.46
C LEU A 153 8.37 -2.40 -17.55
N ARG A 154 9.19 -2.43 -18.59
CA ARG A 154 10.25 -3.43 -18.73
C ARG A 154 11.29 -3.21 -17.63
N SER A 155 11.69 -4.31 -16.95
CA SER A 155 12.68 -4.23 -15.86
C SER A 155 12.30 -3.22 -14.75
N GLY A 156 10.99 -2.98 -14.56
CA GLY A 156 10.45 -1.88 -13.76
C GLY A 156 10.51 -2.11 -12.25
N ILE A 157 10.66 -3.35 -11.80
CA ILE A 157 10.75 -3.67 -10.36
C ILE A 157 11.97 -4.55 -10.09
N ASN A 158 12.62 -4.33 -8.94
CA ASN A 158 13.66 -5.23 -8.44
C ASN A 158 13.06 -6.07 -7.31
N ASN A 159 12.94 -7.36 -7.53
CA ASN A 159 12.48 -8.29 -6.52
C ASN A 159 13.60 -9.26 -6.18
N GLN A 160 14.12 -9.17 -4.95
CA GLN A 160 15.20 -10.01 -4.42
C GLN A 160 16.44 -10.07 -5.35
N GLY A 161 16.89 -8.90 -5.82
CA GLY A 161 18.06 -8.79 -6.69
C GLY A 161 17.80 -9.12 -8.18
N THR A 162 16.59 -9.54 -8.53
CA THR A 162 16.21 -9.84 -9.91
C THR A 162 15.28 -8.76 -10.47
N ARG A 163 15.67 -8.17 -11.61
CA ARG A 163 14.80 -7.25 -12.33
C ARG A 163 13.66 -8.00 -13.01
N ARG A 164 12.45 -7.47 -12.84
CA ARG A 164 11.20 -8.02 -13.38
C ARG A 164 10.42 -6.94 -14.11
N ASP A 165 9.63 -7.35 -15.08
CA ASP A 165 8.64 -6.47 -15.68
C ASP A 165 7.52 -6.22 -14.68
N CYS A 166 7.01 -4.99 -14.61
CA CYS A 166 5.91 -4.67 -13.73
C CYS A 166 4.79 -3.94 -14.46
N TRP A 167 3.56 -4.22 -14.04
CA TRP A 167 2.42 -3.40 -14.38
C TRP A 167 2.47 -2.09 -13.60
N ILE A 168 1.99 -1.03 -14.23
CA ILE A 168 1.74 0.26 -13.60
C ILE A 168 0.30 0.68 -13.82
N GLY A 169 -0.30 1.25 -12.79
CA GLY A 169 -1.61 1.88 -12.83
C GLY A 169 -1.62 3.12 -11.96
N SER A 170 -2.58 4.00 -12.18
CA SER A 170 -2.74 5.24 -11.42
C SER A 170 -4.17 5.42 -10.95
N LEU A 171 -4.28 6.20 -9.87
CA LEU A 171 -5.54 6.70 -9.35
C LEU A 171 -5.40 8.20 -9.14
N LEU A 172 -6.38 8.95 -9.62
CA LEU A 172 -6.45 10.42 -9.50
C LEU A 172 -7.61 10.81 -8.57
N PRO A 173 -7.59 12.02 -7.97
CA PRO A 173 -8.70 12.50 -7.15
C PRO A 173 -10.05 12.42 -7.87
N SER A 174 -10.09 12.75 -9.15
CA SER A 174 -11.31 12.69 -9.98
C SER A 174 -11.91 11.30 -10.09
N ASP A 175 -11.10 10.23 -10.04
CA ASP A 175 -11.58 8.85 -10.11
C ASP A 175 -12.39 8.46 -8.87
N LEU A 176 -12.16 9.18 -7.75
CA LEU A 176 -12.91 9.04 -6.51
C LEU A 176 -13.91 10.18 -6.28
N SER A 177 -14.22 10.97 -7.31
CA SER A 177 -15.10 12.14 -7.24
C SER A 177 -14.62 13.19 -6.23
N LEU A 178 -13.30 13.36 -6.11
CA LEU A 178 -12.66 14.37 -5.27
C LEU A 178 -12.12 15.51 -6.14
N PRO A 179 -12.06 16.76 -5.62
CA PRO A 179 -11.40 17.84 -6.31
C PRO A 179 -9.89 17.58 -6.40
N SER A 180 -9.29 17.95 -7.52
CA SER A 180 -7.84 17.95 -7.67
C SER A 180 -7.26 19.25 -7.13
N THR A 181 -6.10 19.16 -6.43
CA THR A 181 -5.36 20.33 -5.96
C THR A 181 -4.56 20.99 -7.08
N SER A 182 -4.17 20.19 -8.08
CA SER A 182 -3.46 20.66 -9.27
C SER A 182 -4.30 20.50 -10.53
N PRO A 183 -4.28 21.47 -11.47
CA PRO A 183 -4.94 21.32 -12.75
C PRO A 183 -4.41 20.13 -13.54
N TYR A 184 -5.28 19.29 -14.07
CA TYR A 184 -4.94 18.19 -14.96
C TYR A 184 -5.56 18.40 -16.33
N LEU A 185 -4.71 18.37 -17.35
CA LEU A 185 -5.10 18.45 -18.74
C LEU A 185 -4.76 17.12 -19.43
N PRO A 186 -5.76 16.26 -19.70
CA PRO A 186 -5.51 15.00 -20.40
C PRO A 186 -5.06 15.24 -21.84
N ALA A 187 -4.28 14.30 -22.37
CA ALA A 187 -3.87 14.33 -23.76
C ALA A 187 -5.11 14.32 -24.68
N GLN A 188 -5.09 15.15 -25.72
CA GLN A 188 -6.07 15.10 -26.79
C GLN A 188 -5.71 13.92 -27.70
N THR A 189 -6.59 12.95 -27.84
CA THR A 189 -6.48 11.81 -28.77
C THR A 189 -6.97 12.16 -30.15
#